data_9ec4e142a8ead9d71fcd6e913abd7ecc
#
_entry.id   9ec4e142a8ead9d71fcd6e913abd7ecc
#
_cell.length_a   1.000
_cell.length_b   1.000
_cell.length_c   1.000
_cell.angle_alpha   90.00
_cell.angle_beta   90.00
_cell.angle_gamma   90.00
#
_symmetry.space_group_name_H-M   'P 1'
#
loop_
_entity.id
_entity.type
_entity.pdbx_description
1 polymer ?
#
loop_
_entity_poly.entity_id
_entity_poly.type
_entity_poly.pdbx_seq_one_letter_code
_entity_poly.pdbx_strand_id
1 'polypeptide(L)'
;MQKKSKQIINNENLPLYLFHQGTNYNSYEYMGAHFCAKNGENCVVFRVWAPNADSVSVVGDFNGWDKTKTVMKRISINGVFEAEVFGLNEYDVYKYAVTNNGKTVLKADPYAFHAETPPGTASKLYKIDGYIWNDQDFIYNKTTPYDKPVNVYEVNLGSWKKHKDGSYYTYRELADKLLDYVIKLGYTHIEIMPICEFPFDGSWGYQCVSYFAISSRFGTPKDFMYFIDVAHQKGLSVILDWVPSHFPKDEHGLYEFDGTCCYEYKDEFKKEHKEWGTRVFDWGKCEVQSFLISSAMFLLEKFHLDGLRVDAVSSMLYLDYGRKDGEWLPNSNGENLNLEAIAFLKKLNEVIFARFPNALMVAEESTSYPMVTKPTDKGGLGFNFKWNMGWMNDVLSYVECDPYFRSKTHDKLTFSLFYAFNENFILPISHDEVVHGKKSLIDKMPGDIYNKFSQIRAFNAYMFSHPGKKLNFMGNEYGQFREWDYKNGLEFFMLKFPMHKKLLNYNITLNNIYKNTPSLYEIEDSWEGFKWISPDERDNNVISYYRTDTNGNSIYVIINFSGNDYIDYRLGLEKGTYKLILNSNAKKYGGSGQVKGKTFRTIRKSAHGNKNSIKFNLPKFTALYFIKTQN
;
A
#
# COMPACT_ATOMS: atom_id res chain seq x y z
N MET A 1 -17.14 2.66 -51.60
CA MET A 1 -15.69 2.50 -51.37
C MET A 1 -15.14 3.79 -50.75
N GLN A 2 -15.09 3.88 -49.45
CA GLN A 2 -14.45 5.02 -48.76
C GLN A 2 -12.94 4.74 -48.72
N LYS A 3 -12.16 5.62 -49.32
CA LYS A 3 -10.70 5.63 -49.22
C LYS A 3 -10.32 5.94 -47.76
N LYS A 4 -9.87 4.93 -47.01
CA LYS A 4 -9.13 5.16 -45.75
C LYS A 4 -7.83 5.89 -46.14
N SER A 5 -7.75 7.19 -45.85
CA SER A 5 -6.51 7.94 -45.89
C SER A 5 -5.55 7.32 -44.87
N LYS A 6 -4.46 6.74 -45.32
CA LYS A 6 -3.30 6.40 -44.48
C LYS A 6 -2.77 7.73 -43.91
N GLN A 7 -3.04 8.00 -42.65
CA GLN A 7 -2.39 9.09 -41.95
C GLN A 7 -0.88 8.74 -41.89
N ILE A 8 -0.06 9.58 -42.49
CA ILE A 8 1.40 9.49 -42.37
C ILE A 8 1.71 9.88 -40.91
N ILE A 9 2.16 8.93 -40.12
CA ILE A 9 2.58 9.17 -38.73
C ILE A 9 3.97 9.82 -38.83
N ASN A 10 4.02 11.14 -38.65
CA ASN A 10 5.26 11.87 -38.42
C ASN A 10 5.69 11.66 -36.96
N ASN A 11 7.00 11.65 -36.67
CA ASN A 11 7.53 11.53 -35.30
C ASN A 11 6.93 12.55 -34.33
N GLU A 12 6.50 13.72 -34.80
CA GLU A 12 5.84 14.77 -34.01
C GLU A 12 4.42 14.39 -33.53
N ASN A 13 3.73 13.51 -34.26
CA ASN A 13 2.38 13.05 -33.93
C ASN A 13 2.35 11.69 -33.20
N LEU A 14 3.49 11.04 -33.05
CA LEU A 14 3.56 9.71 -32.44
C LEU A 14 3.05 9.67 -30.99
N PRO A 15 3.44 10.60 -30.07
CA PRO A 15 2.94 10.60 -28.71
C PRO A 15 1.41 10.73 -28.64
N LEU A 16 0.84 11.58 -29.48
CA LEU A 16 -0.61 11.80 -29.57
C LEU A 16 -1.33 10.55 -30.12
N TYR A 17 -0.79 9.92 -31.15
CA TYR A 17 -1.31 8.68 -31.71
C TYR A 17 -1.31 7.57 -30.67
N LEU A 18 -0.20 7.35 -29.97
CA LEU A 18 -0.07 6.33 -28.92
C LEU A 18 -1.01 6.61 -27.74
N PHE A 19 -1.21 7.89 -27.38
CA PHE A 19 -2.16 8.29 -26.34
C PHE A 19 -3.58 7.82 -26.68
N HIS A 20 -4.04 8.04 -27.90
CA HIS A 20 -5.34 7.60 -28.36
C HIS A 20 -5.45 6.09 -28.64
N GLN A 21 -4.32 5.36 -28.68
CA GLN A 21 -4.31 3.89 -28.74
C GLN A 21 -4.23 3.21 -27.37
N GLY A 22 -4.12 3.99 -26.26
CA GLY A 22 -3.95 3.44 -24.92
C GLY A 22 -2.55 2.83 -24.69
N THR A 23 -1.55 3.25 -25.45
CA THR A 23 -0.19 2.70 -25.43
C THR A 23 0.90 3.75 -25.20
N ASN A 24 0.50 5.00 -24.91
CA ASN A 24 1.44 6.02 -24.45
C ASN A 24 1.61 5.91 -22.93
N TYR A 25 2.55 5.09 -22.48
CA TYR A 25 2.81 4.85 -21.07
C TYR A 25 3.65 5.96 -20.40
N ASN A 26 4.16 6.90 -21.19
CA ASN A 26 4.86 8.10 -20.75
C ASN A 26 4.11 9.36 -21.20
N SER A 27 2.78 9.32 -21.22
CA SER A 27 1.97 10.46 -21.69
C SER A 27 2.21 11.75 -20.89
N TYR A 28 2.74 11.65 -19.67
CA TYR A 28 3.18 12.80 -18.86
C TYR A 28 4.33 13.60 -19.48
N GLU A 29 5.08 13.05 -20.43
CA GLU A 29 6.12 13.79 -21.16
C GLU A 29 5.56 14.65 -22.29
N TYR A 30 4.32 14.43 -22.67
CA TYR A 30 3.66 15.12 -23.78
C TYR A 30 2.45 15.93 -23.33
N MET A 31 1.56 15.35 -22.51
CA MET A 31 0.36 15.97 -21.97
C MET A 31 0.71 16.86 -20.76
N GLY A 32 -0.15 17.84 -20.46
CA GLY A 32 0.09 18.78 -19.38
C GLY A 32 0.87 20.01 -19.83
N ALA A 33 1.57 20.66 -18.90
CA ALA A 33 2.32 21.90 -19.13
C ALA A 33 3.83 21.66 -19.14
N HIS A 34 4.50 21.97 -20.24
CA HIS A 34 5.92 21.73 -20.45
C HIS A 34 6.67 23.00 -20.85
N PHE A 35 7.75 23.30 -20.13
CA PHE A 35 8.66 24.38 -20.51
C PHE A 35 9.36 24.06 -21.82
N CYS A 36 9.44 25.05 -22.68
CA CYS A 36 10.08 24.99 -23.99
C CYS A 36 10.90 26.26 -24.28
N ALA A 37 11.68 26.24 -25.34
CA ALA A 37 12.31 27.44 -25.91
C ALA A 37 11.97 27.49 -27.40
N LYS A 38 11.46 28.64 -27.85
CA LYS A 38 11.10 28.90 -29.25
C LYS A 38 11.61 30.24 -29.67
N ASN A 39 12.37 30.28 -30.75
CA ASN A 39 13.01 31.52 -31.28
C ASN A 39 13.88 32.27 -30.23
N GLY A 40 14.46 31.55 -29.27
CA GLY A 40 15.27 32.13 -28.19
C GLY A 40 14.47 32.64 -26.98
N GLU A 41 13.15 32.53 -26.99
CA GLU A 41 12.28 32.93 -25.89
C GLU A 41 11.76 31.69 -25.13
N ASN A 42 11.65 31.79 -23.80
CA ASN A 42 11.05 30.73 -22.98
C ASN A 42 9.54 30.70 -23.21
N CYS A 43 9.03 29.51 -23.43
CA CYS A 43 7.59 29.26 -23.56
C CYS A 43 7.15 28.07 -22.69
N VAL A 44 5.85 27.93 -22.50
CA VAL A 44 5.22 26.74 -21.94
C VAL A 44 4.18 26.23 -22.93
N VAL A 45 4.26 24.97 -23.28
CA VAL A 45 3.24 24.28 -24.10
C VAL A 45 2.28 23.57 -23.16
N PHE A 46 0.99 23.88 -23.29
CA PHE A 46 -0.10 23.26 -22.54
C PHE A 46 -0.85 22.30 -23.44
N ARG A 47 -1.09 21.07 -22.98
CA ARG A 47 -1.91 20.07 -23.69
C ARG A 47 -2.88 19.41 -22.72
N VAL A 48 -4.16 19.34 -23.12
CA VAL A 48 -5.20 18.71 -22.31
C VAL A 48 -6.19 17.95 -23.19
N TRP A 49 -6.69 16.82 -22.69
CA TRP A 49 -7.69 16.00 -23.33
C TRP A 49 -9.08 16.36 -22.81
N ALA A 50 -9.94 16.85 -23.70
CA ALA A 50 -11.32 17.26 -23.42
C ALA A 50 -12.19 17.02 -24.67
N PRO A 51 -12.51 15.75 -25.02
CA PRO A 51 -13.05 15.38 -26.34
C PRO A 51 -14.37 16.04 -26.70
N ASN A 52 -15.21 16.33 -25.71
CA ASN A 52 -16.56 16.90 -25.92
C ASN A 52 -16.63 18.41 -25.59
N ALA A 53 -15.51 19.04 -25.25
CA ALA A 53 -15.49 20.49 -25.03
C ALA A 53 -15.68 21.27 -26.34
N ASP A 54 -16.50 22.34 -26.29
CA ASP A 54 -16.65 23.29 -27.39
C ASP A 54 -15.38 24.14 -27.53
N SER A 55 -14.80 24.54 -26.40
CA SER A 55 -13.53 25.28 -26.33
C SER A 55 -12.81 25.05 -25.00
N VAL A 56 -11.49 25.19 -25.02
CA VAL A 56 -10.63 25.16 -23.85
C VAL A 56 -9.70 26.36 -23.90
N SER A 57 -9.46 26.99 -22.75
CA SER A 57 -8.50 28.09 -22.62
C SER A 57 -7.61 27.84 -21.39
N VAL A 58 -6.35 28.27 -21.45
CA VAL A 58 -5.48 28.33 -20.27
C VAL A 58 -5.72 29.67 -19.57
N VAL A 59 -5.97 29.62 -18.26
CA VAL A 59 -6.21 30.81 -17.44
C VAL A 59 -5.29 30.81 -16.22
N GLY A 60 -4.86 31.98 -15.81
CA GLY A 60 -3.98 32.18 -14.66
C GLY A 60 -3.74 33.66 -14.41
N ASP A 61 -2.90 33.99 -13.42
CA ASP A 61 -2.58 35.38 -13.10
C ASP A 61 -1.98 36.12 -14.30
N PHE A 62 -1.21 35.43 -15.15
CA PHE A 62 -0.55 35.97 -16.34
C PHE A 62 -1.52 36.56 -17.38
N ASN A 63 -2.77 36.16 -17.37
CA ASN A 63 -3.79 36.69 -18.28
C ASN A 63 -5.03 37.24 -17.56
N GLY A 64 -4.96 37.41 -16.21
CA GLY A 64 -6.06 37.88 -15.36
C GLY A 64 -7.23 36.93 -15.27
N TRP A 65 -6.97 35.62 -15.41
CA TRP A 65 -7.99 34.55 -15.40
C TRP A 65 -9.06 34.69 -16.49
N ASP A 66 -8.73 35.40 -17.57
CA ASP A 66 -9.64 35.71 -18.69
C ASP A 66 -9.59 34.58 -19.74
N LYS A 67 -10.67 33.80 -19.82
CA LYS A 67 -10.79 32.69 -20.75
C LYS A 67 -10.79 33.06 -22.25
N THR A 68 -10.88 34.37 -22.56
CA THR A 68 -10.88 34.84 -23.96
C THR A 68 -9.47 35.09 -24.49
N LYS A 69 -8.46 35.20 -23.62
CA LYS A 69 -7.11 35.62 -24.01
C LYS A 69 -6.20 34.50 -24.50
N THR A 70 -6.30 33.32 -23.90
CA THR A 70 -5.41 32.20 -24.22
C THR A 70 -6.22 30.98 -24.60
N VAL A 71 -6.93 31.07 -25.73
CA VAL A 71 -7.74 30.00 -26.28
C VAL A 71 -6.86 28.93 -26.90
N MET A 72 -7.08 27.67 -26.55
CA MET A 72 -6.31 26.54 -27.05
C MET A 72 -6.85 26.04 -28.40
N LYS A 73 -5.94 25.58 -29.25
CA LYS A 73 -6.29 24.96 -30.54
C LYS A 73 -6.53 23.47 -30.36
N ARG A 74 -7.62 22.94 -30.91
CA ARG A 74 -7.85 21.50 -30.99
C ARG A 74 -6.89 20.90 -32.03
N ILE A 75 -6.01 19.99 -31.59
CA ILE A 75 -4.94 19.37 -32.42
C ILE A 75 -5.23 17.92 -32.79
N SER A 76 -6.26 17.30 -32.19
CA SER A 76 -6.69 15.95 -32.58
C SER A 76 -8.21 15.86 -32.73
N ILE A 77 -8.66 14.94 -33.58
CA ILE A 77 -10.09 14.63 -33.75
C ILE A 77 -10.69 14.08 -32.45
N ASN A 78 -9.87 13.39 -31.63
CA ASN A 78 -10.27 12.80 -30.36
C ASN A 78 -10.14 13.78 -29.17
N GLY A 79 -9.93 15.07 -29.44
CA GLY A 79 -10.15 16.14 -28.45
C GLY A 79 -8.96 16.49 -27.58
N VAL A 80 -7.75 16.43 -28.08
CA VAL A 80 -6.61 17.08 -27.41
C VAL A 80 -6.52 18.52 -27.90
N PHE A 81 -6.40 19.44 -26.93
CA PHE A 81 -6.21 20.87 -27.14
C PHE A 81 -4.81 21.29 -26.74
N GLU A 82 -4.24 22.28 -27.47
CA GLU A 82 -2.87 22.79 -27.27
C GLU A 82 -2.84 24.32 -27.31
N ALA A 83 -2.00 24.92 -26.46
CA ALA A 83 -1.62 26.32 -26.54
C ALA A 83 -0.15 26.51 -26.16
N GLU A 84 0.52 27.49 -26.76
CA GLU A 84 1.84 27.98 -26.37
C GLU A 84 1.69 29.33 -25.68
N VAL A 85 2.33 29.51 -24.53
CA VAL A 85 2.30 30.76 -23.76
C VAL A 85 3.73 31.17 -23.41
N PHE A 86 4.07 32.41 -23.69
CA PHE A 86 5.41 32.96 -23.44
C PHE A 86 5.47 33.74 -22.11
N GLY A 87 6.66 33.86 -21.55
CA GLY A 87 6.92 34.68 -20.37
C GLY A 87 6.45 34.09 -19.04
N LEU A 88 6.10 32.81 -19.00
CA LEU A 88 5.74 32.12 -17.78
C LEU A 88 6.96 31.58 -17.02
N ASN A 89 6.83 31.52 -15.70
CA ASN A 89 7.85 31.06 -14.78
C ASN A 89 7.43 29.81 -14.01
N GLU A 90 8.40 29.14 -13.42
CA GLU A 90 8.13 28.08 -12.45
C GLU A 90 7.33 28.64 -11.26
N TYR A 91 6.34 27.89 -10.78
CA TYR A 91 5.33 28.22 -9.78
C TYR A 91 4.20 29.16 -10.23
N ASP A 92 4.18 29.66 -11.46
CA ASP A 92 2.99 30.34 -11.95
C ASP A 92 1.77 29.41 -11.89
N VAL A 93 0.64 29.94 -11.41
CA VAL A 93 -0.59 29.17 -11.23
C VAL A 93 -1.47 29.25 -12.46
N TYR A 94 -2.13 28.13 -12.78
CA TYR A 94 -3.02 28.04 -13.93
C TYR A 94 -4.13 27.01 -13.75
N LYS A 95 -5.17 27.15 -14.56
CA LYS A 95 -6.24 26.16 -14.77
C LYS A 95 -6.60 26.12 -16.25
N TYR A 96 -7.37 25.10 -16.62
CA TYR A 96 -8.09 25.05 -17.88
C TYR A 96 -9.52 25.54 -17.69
N ALA A 97 -9.93 26.55 -18.44
CA ALA A 97 -11.33 26.97 -18.58
C ALA A 97 -11.96 26.11 -19.68
N VAL A 98 -12.67 25.08 -19.28
CA VAL A 98 -13.32 24.10 -20.21
C VAL A 98 -14.77 24.51 -20.40
N THR A 99 -15.17 24.75 -21.65
CA THR A 99 -16.54 25.17 -22.00
C THR A 99 -17.22 24.08 -22.79
N ASN A 100 -18.43 23.72 -22.37
CA ASN A 100 -19.30 22.79 -23.06
C ASN A 100 -20.75 23.28 -22.92
N ASN A 101 -21.51 23.33 -24.04
CA ASN A 101 -22.89 23.81 -24.09
C ASN A 101 -23.10 25.15 -23.36
N GLY A 102 -22.14 26.10 -23.54
CA GLY A 102 -22.21 27.43 -22.96
C GLY A 102 -21.81 27.49 -21.46
N LYS A 103 -21.68 26.37 -20.76
CA LYS A 103 -21.19 26.31 -19.37
C LYS A 103 -19.67 26.21 -19.36
N THR A 104 -18.99 27.04 -18.58
CA THR A 104 -17.54 26.99 -18.38
C THR A 104 -17.23 26.52 -16.96
N VAL A 105 -16.30 25.57 -16.81
CA VAL A 105 -15.78 25.08 -15.52
C VAL A 105 -14.26 25.23 -15.51
N LEU A 106 -13.70 25.64 -14.37
CA LEU A 106 -12.26 25.75 -14.19
C LEU A 106 -11.68 24.45 -13.65
N LYS A 107 -10.88 23.77 -14.45
CA LYS A 107 -10.28 22.47 -14.18
C LYS A 107 -8.79 22.62 -13.85
N ALA A 108 -8.32 21.91 -12.83
CA ALA A 108 -6.90 21.67 -12.64
C ALA A 108 -6.36 20.83 -13.81
N ASP A 109 -5.07 20.94 -14.08
CA ASP A 109 -4.43 20.11 -15.10
C ASP A 109 -4.29 18.66 -14.59
N PRO A 110 -4.87 17.66 -15.26
CA PRO A 110 -4.75 16.26 -14.88
C PRO A 110 -3.30 15.75 -14.83
N TYR A 111 -2.39 16.38 -15.59
CA TYR A 111 -0.97 16.04 -15.71
C TYR A 111 -0.03 17.01 -14.98
N ALA A 112 -0.54 17.92 -14.16
CA ALA A 112 0.29 18.84 -13.41
C ALA A 112 1.27 18.11 -12.50
N PHE A 113 2.53 18.55 -12.48
CA PHE A 113 3.57 18.01 -11.59
C PHE A 113 3.54 18.64 -10.18
N HIS A 114 2.83 19.74 -10.02
CA HIS A 114 2.67 20.44 -8.75
C HIS A 114 1.33 21.18 -8.68
N ALA A 115 0.83 21.40 -7.48
CA ALA A 115 -0.45 22.04 -7.24
C ALA A 115 -0.35 23.12 -6.15
N GLU A 116 -1.36 23.98 -6.08
CA GLU A 116 -1.52 24.84 -4.91
C GLU A 116 -1.80 24.00 -3.66
N THR A 117 -1.35 24.52 -2.53
CA THR A 117 -1.72 23.94 -1.24
C THR A 117 -3.18 24.26 -0.93
N PRO A 118 -3.99 23.29 -0.51
CA PRO A 118 -5.38 23.57 -0.13
C PRO A 118 -5.51 24.71 0.89
N PRO A 119 -6.53 25.58 0.76
CA PRO A 119 -7.72 25.45 -0.09
C PRO A 119 -7.55 25.87 -1.55
N GLY A 120 -6.35 26.25 -2.01
CA GLY A 120 -6.07 26.48 -3.41
C GLY A 120 -6.35 25.23 -4.27
N THR A 121 -6.78 25.43 -5.51
CA THR A 121 -7.19 24.34 -6.42
C THR A 121 -6.57 24.47 -7.82
N ALA A 122 -5.61 25.35 -8.00
CA ALA A 122 -4.93 25.52 -9.28
C ALA A 122 -3.70 24.60 -9.38
N SER A 123 -3.32 24.31 -10.60
CA SER A 123 -2.05 23.69 -10.92
C SER A 123 -0.94 24.70 -10.90
N LYS A 124 0.29 24.29 -10.59
CA LYS A 124 1.49 25.11 -10.66
C LYS A 124 2.43 24.59 -11.74
N LEU A 125 3.01 25.50 -12.49
CA LEU A 125 4.11 25.17 -13.38
C LEU A 125 5.31 24.69 -12.56
N TYR A 126 5.86 23.53 -12.93
CA TYR A 126 6.97 22.95 -12.18
C TYR A 126 7.94 22.19 -13.09
N LYS A 127 9.24 22.40 -12.90
CA LYS A 127 10.29 21.65 -13.58
C LYS A 127 10.63 20.41 -12.77
N ILE A 128 10.06 19.29 -13.15
CA ILE A 128 10.23 18.01 -12.43
C ILE A 128 11.64 17.43 -12.55
N ASP A 129 12.34 17.73 -13.63
CA ASP A 129 13.68 17.23 -13.89
C ASP A 129 14.77 18.02 -13.14
N GLY A 130 16.01 17.49 -13.14
CA GLY A 130 17.18 18.16 -12.56
C GLY A 130 17.44 17.85 -11.09
N TYR A 131 16.74 16.89 -10.47
CA TYR A 131 17.14 16.34 -9.17
C TYR A 131 18.35 15.41 -9.35
N ILE A 132 19.35 15.53 -8.46
CA ILE A 132 20.56 14.70 -8.48
C ILE A 132 20.39 13.59 -7.46
N TRP A 133 20.20 12.37 -7.93
CA TRP A 133 20.00 11.18 -7.11
C TRP A 133 21.34 10.62 -6.60
N ASN A 134 21.33 10.10 -5.37
CA ASN A 134 22.48 9.44 -4.73
C ASN A 134 22.15 7.99 -4.33
N ASP A 135 21.17 7.39 -4.97
CA ASP A 135 20.59 6.08 -4.64
C ASP A 135 21.01 4.95 -5.62
N GLN A 136 21.99 5.19 -6.51
CA GLN A 136 22.37 4.27 -7.58
C GLN A 136 22.76 2.88 -7.06
N ASP A 137 23.48 2.80 -5.94
CA ASP A 137 23.89 1.52 -5.34
C ASP A 137 22.67 0.72 -4.86
N PHE A 138 21.67 1.39 -4.29
CA PHE A 138 20.43 0.77 -3.86
C PHE A 138 19.64 0.22 -5.05
N ILE A 139 19.42 1.04 -6.08
CA ILE A 139 18.69 0.65 -7.30
C ILE A 139 19.38 -0.50 -8.02
N TYR A 140 20.73 -0.47 -8.14
CA TYR A 140 21.50 -1.53 -8.79
C TYR A 140 21.40 -2.88 -8.09
N ASN A 141 21.38 -2.89 -6.75
CA ASN A 141 21.32 -4.11 -5.94
C ASN A 141 19.89 -4.59 -5.64
N LYS A 142 18.88 -3.86 -6.10
CA LYS A 142 17.47 -4.20 -5.86
C LYS A 142 17.08 -5.48 -6.58
N THR A 143 16.39 -6.36 -5.87
CA THR A 143 15.79 -7.59 -6.42
C THR A 143 14.35 -7.73 -5.95
N THR A 144 13.54 -8.47 -6.67
CA THR A 144 12.18 -8.80 -6.21
C THR A 144 12.27 -9.68 -4.96
N PRO A 145 11.67 -9.28 -3.84
CA PRO A 145 11.97 -9.88 -2.53
C PRO A 145 11.08 -11.07 -2.18
N TYR A 146 10.87 -12.03 -3.09
CA TYR A 146 10.06 -13.23 -2.79
C TYR A 146 10.68 -14.06 -1.68
N ASP A 147 12.01 -14.24 -1.71
CA ASP A 147 12.82 -14.99 -0.75
C ASP A 147 13.53 -14.09 0.29
N LYS A 148 13.13 -12.82 0.40
CA LYS A 148 13.70 -11.83 1.32
C LYS A 148 12.68 -11.40 2.39
N PRO A 149 13.16 -10.87 3.53
CA PRO A 149 12.26 -10.32 4.52
C PRO A 149 11.61 -9.04 4.00
N VAL A 150 10.28 -9.02 3.91
CA VAL A 150 9.47 -7.82 3.68
C VAL A 150 8.68 -7.55 4.95
N ASN A 151 9.03 -6.47 5.62
CA ASN A 151 8.37 -5.97 6.80
C ASN A 151 8.06 -4.49 6.59
N VAL A 152 6.79 -4.19 6.38
CA VAL A 152 6.31 -2.88 5.92
C VAL A 152 5.81 -2.07 7.11
N TYR A 153 6.27 -0.84 7.23
CA TYR A 153 5.71 0.19 8.09
C TYR A 153 4.79 1.09 7.29
N GLU A 154 3.49 0.92 7.46
CA GLU A 154 2.48 1.75 6.79
C GLU A 154 2.31 3.07 7.56
N VAL A 155 2.30 4.20 6.85
CA VAL A 155 2.30 5.53 7.46
C VAL A 155 1.46 6.55 6.70
N ASN A 156 0.68 7.33 7.44
CA ASN A 156 0.11 8.58 6.97
C ASN A 156 1.05 9.75 7.37
N LEU A 157 1.64 10.41 6.40
CA LEU A 157 2.65 11.46 6.65
C LEU A 157 2.09 12.64 7.45
N GLY A 158 0.82 12.99 7.23
CA GLY A 158 0.17 14.13 7.87
C GLY A 158 -0.16 13.92 9.35
N SER A 159 -0.25 12.67 9.79
CA SER A 159 -0.64 12.31 11.16
C SER A 159 0.37 11.42 11.90
N TRP A 160 1.53 11.12 11.29
CA TRP A 160 2.61 10.47 12.04
C TRP A 160 3.11 11.36 13.18
N LYS A 161 3.38 12.63 12.87
CA LYS A 161 3.79 13.63 13.84
C LYS A 161 3.47 15.02 13.31
N LYS A 162 3.14 15.96 14.22
CA LYS A 162 2.91 17.37 13.89
C LYS A 162 3.79 18.28 14.73
N HIS A 163 4.04 19.49 14.25
CA HIS A 163 4.65 20.55 15.05
C HIS A 163 3.71 20.98 16.18
N LYS A 164 4.24 21.72 17.15
CA LYS A 164 3.44 22.20 18.32
C LYS A 164 2.30 23.16 17.92
N ASP A 165 2.44 23.85 16.82
CA ASP A 165 1.43 24.72 16.24
C ASP A 165 0.38 24.01 15.38
N GLY A 166 0.52 22.68 15.24
CA GLY A 166 -0.37 21.81 14.44
C GLY A 166 0.02 21.69 12.96
N SER A 167 1.05 22.39 12.50
CA SER A 167 1.54 22.27 11.12
C SER A 167 2.16 20.90 10.84
N TYR A 168 2.20 20.53 9.55
CA TYR A 168 2.78 19.26 9.11
C TYR A 168 4.32 19.33 9.12
N TYR A 169 4.95 18.18 9.32
CA TYR A 169 6.35 18.02 8.97
C TYR A 169 6.51 18.03 7.45
N THR A 170 7.55 18.71 6.98
CA THR A 170 7.94 18.69 5.56
C THR A 170 8.53 17.34 5.16
N TYR A 171 8.56 17.03 3.84
CA TYR A 171 9.24 15.84 3.34
C TYR A 171 10.68 15.72 3.84
N ARG A 172 11.43 16.85 3.91
CA ARG A 172 12.80 16.86 4.41
C ARG A 172 12.88 16.54 5.90
N GLU A 173 12.00 17.11 6.72
CA GLU A 173 11.96 16.79 8.16
C GLU A 173 11.53 15.35 8.42
N LEU A 174 10.63 14.80 7.58
CA LEU A 174 10.23 13.40 7.63
C LEU A 174 11.39 12.48 7.24
N ALA A 175 12.22 12.86 6.24
CA ALA A 175 13.42 12.11 5.87
C ALA A 175 14.39 11.94 7.05
N ASP A 176 14.55 12.98 7.88
CA ASP A 176 15.43 12.92 9.04
C ASP A 176 14.80 12.15 10.21
N LYS A 177 13.50 12.33 10.46
CA LYS A 177 12.86 11.86 11.71
C LYS A 177 12.12 10.54 11.55
N LEU A 178 11.33 10.39 10.49
CA LEU A 178 10.53 9.21 10.24
C LEU A 178 11.39 8.05 9.78
N LEU A 179 12.28 8.28 8.81
CA LEU A 179 13.12 7.20 8.27
C LEU A 179 14.05 6.63 9.34
N ASP A 180 14.69 7.47 10.16
CA ASP A 180 15.53 7.01 11.27
C ASP A 180 14.73 6.19 12.29
N TYR A 181 13.47 6.59 12.56
CA TYR A 181 12.59 5.85 13.44
C TYR A 181 12.27 4.46 12.86
N VAL A 182 11.83 4.39 11.61
CA VAL A 182 11.45 3.14 10.93
C VAL A 182 12.63 2.15 10.84
N ILE A 183 13.81 2.65 10.50
CA ILE A 183 15.04 1.84 10.43
C ILE A 183 15.44 1.31 11.81
N LYS A 184 15.40 2.17 12.84
CA LYS A 184 15.67 1.76 14.22
C LYS A 184 14.72 0.66 14.71
N LEU A 185 13.49 0.67 14.24
CA LEU A 185 12.53 -0.39 14.53
C LEU A 185 12.82 -1.71 13.81
N GLY A 186 13.64 -1.71 12.75
CA GLY A 186 14.01 -2.90 11.99
C GLY A 186 13.07 -3.23 10.84
N TYR A 187 12.26 -2.29 10.37
CA TYR A 187 11.47 -2.44 9.14
C TYR A 187 12.37 -2.41 7.91
N THR A 188 11.92 -3.01 6.83
CA THR A 188 12.63 -3.09 5.54
C THR A 188 11.99 -2.22 4.47
N HIS A 189 10.72 -1.92 4.62
CA HIS A 189 9.93 -1.12 3.70
C HIS A 189 9.09 -0.10 4.48
N ILE A 190 8.82 1.03 3.84
CA ILE A 190 7.82 1.99 4.28
C ILE A 190 6.74 2.07 3.19
N GLU A 191 5.48 1.96 3.57
CA GLU A 191 4.34 2.19 2.68
C GLU A 191 3.67 3.50 3.08
N ILE A 192 3.64 4.42 2.14
CA ILE A 192 3.06 5.75 2.34
C ILE A 192 1.61 5.70 1.84
N MET A 193 0.64 6.01 2.72
CA MET A 193 -0.75 6.21 2.34
C MET A 193 -0.85 7.27 1.23
N PRO A 194 -1.95 7.33 0.45
CA PRO A 194 -1.99 8.14 -0.77
C PRO A 194 -1.59 9.59 -0.53
N ILE A 195 -0.62 10.07 -1.31
CA ILE A 195 -0.12 11.45 -1.27
C ILE A 195 -0.14 12.15 -2.63
N CYS A 196 -0.73 11.55 -3.67
CA CYS A 196 -1.14 12.31 -4.84
C CYS A 196 -2.13 13.37 -4.40
N GLU A 197 -2.08 14.59 -4.98
CA GLU A 197 -2.84 15.74 -4.45
C GLU A 197 -4.33 15.45 -4.31
N PHE A 198 -4.89 15.80 -3.16
CA PHE A 198 -6.30 15.58 -2.79
C PHE A 198 -6.86 16.80 -2.06
N PRO A 199 -8.17 17.13 -2.23
CA PRO A 199 -8.76 18.35 -1.68
C PRO A 199 -9.17 18.22 -0.20
N PHE A 200 -9.50 17.01 0.26
CA PHE A 200 -10.12 16.76 1.56
C PHE A 200 -9.29 15.85 2.44
N ASP A 201 -8.73 16.38 3.53
CA ASP A 201 -7.88 15.62 4.46
C ASP A 201 -8.57 14.39 5.06
N GLY A 202 -9.89 14.45 5.24
CA GLY A 202 -10.69 13.33 5.76
C GLY A 202 -10.83 12.16 4.80
N SER A 203 -10.39 12.29 3.55
CA SER A 203 -10.26 11.17 2.61
C SER A 203 -8.98 10.37 2.80
N TRP A 204 -8.06 10.84 3.67
CA TRP A 204 -6.74 10.24 3.93
C TRP A 204 -5.84 10.14 2.70
N GLY A 205 -6.20 10.84 1.61
CA GLY A 205 -5.56 10.78 0.30
C GLY A 205 -6.26 9.89 -0.72
N TYR A 206 -7.26 9.10 -0.36
CA TYR A 206 -7.96 8.19 -1.28
C TYR A 206 -8.90 8.90 -2.28
N GLN A 207 -9.10 10.21 -2.16
CA GLN A 207 -9.87 11.01 -3.12
C GLN A 207 -8.94 11.94 -3.92
N CYS A 208 -8.08 11.36 -4.76
CA CYS A 208 -7.09 12.08 -5.56
C CYS A 208 -7.76 12.93 -6.64
N VAL A 209 -7.27 14.16 -6.83
CA VAL A 209 -7.65 15.06 -7.94
C VAL A 209 -6.53 15.27 -8.95
N SER A 210 -5.28 14.95 -8.59
CA SER A 210 -4.11 15.07 -9.46
C SER A 210 -3.22 13.84 -9.29
N TYR A 211 -2.97 13.09 -10.36
CA TYR A 211 -2.29 11.80 -10.36
C TYR A 211 -0.77 11.89 -10.61
N PHE A 212 -0.28 13.07 -10.94
CA PHE A 212 1.14 13.36 -11.20
C PHE A 212 1.72 14.40 -10.22
N ALA A 213 0.88 15.06 -9.43
CA ALA A 213 1.31 16.00 -8.39
C ALA A 213 1.33 15.31 -7.03
N ILE A 214 2.49 15.30 -6.40
CA ILE A 214 2.65 14.89 -5.00
C ILE A 214 2.17 16.04 -4.09
N SER A 215 1.50 15.72 -3.00
CA SER A 215 0.85 16.68 -2.12
C SER A 215 1.77 17.83 -1.69
N SER A 216 1.32 19.02 -1.99
CA SER A 216 1.99 20.29 -1.66
C SER A 216 1.98 20.63 -0.16
N ARG A 217 1.21 19.87 0.65
CA ARG A 217 1.12 20.03 2.12
C ARG A 217 2.47 19.83 2.81
N PHE A 218 3.33 19.00 2.24
CA PHE A 218 4.59 18.58 2.83
C PHE A 218 5.82 19.17 2.14
N GLY A 219 5.64 19.96 1.07
CA GLY A 219 6.71 20.56 0.31
C GLY A 219 6.58 20.39 -1.19
N THR A 220 7.70 20.48 -1.90
CA THR A 220 7.75 20.38 -3.36
C THR A 220 7.97 18.93 -3.82
N PRO A 221 7.74 18.62 -5.11
CA PRO A 221 8.09 17.30 -5.67
C PRO A 221 9.57 16.92 -5.47
N LYS A 222 10.50 17.88 -5.58
CA LYS A 222 11.93 17.64 -5.33
C LYS A 222 12.25 17.37 -3.85
N ASP A 223 11.45 17.89 -2.91
CA ASP A 223 11.58 17.55 -1.50
C ASP A 223 11.12 16.09 -1.24
N PHE A 224 10.13 15.61 -1.98
CA PHE A 224 9.75 14.21 -1.94
C PHE A 224 10.81 13.30 -2.58
N MET A 225 11.42 13.72 -3.71
CA MET A 225 12.58 13.00 -4.27
C MET A 225 13.71 12.89 -3.23
N TYR A 226 13.99 13.97 -2.49
CA TYR A 226 14.96 13.93 -1.40
C TYR A 226 14.59 12.91 -0.30
N PHE A 227 13.31 12.83 0.06
CA PHE A 227 12.83 11.83 1.03
C PHE A 227 13.12 10.41 0.56
N ILE A 228 12.83 10.09 -0.71
CA ILE A 228 13.08 8.77 -1.30
C ILE A 228 14.59 8.49 -1.37
N ASP A 229 15.37 9.44 -1.86
CA ASP A 229 16.83 9.32 -1.99
C ASP A 229 17.49 8.99 -0.63
N VAL A 230 17.08 9.68 0.44
CA VAL A 230 17.55 9.40 1.81
C VAL A 230 17.09 8.02 2.30
N ALA A 231 15.86 7.61 1.97
CA ALA A 231 15.37 6.27 2.33
C ALA A 231 16.24 5.18 1.70
N HIS A 232 16.55 5.30 0.40
CA HIS A 232 17.40 4.37 -0.34
C HIS A 232 18.83 4.34 0.19
N GLN A 233 19.45 5.49 0.46
CA GLN A 233 20.78 5.56 1.07
C GLN A 233 20.84 4.86 2.44
N LYS A 234 19.71 4.80 3.15
CA LYS A 234 19.56 4.09 4.42
C LYS A 234 19.14 2.62 4.26
N GLY A 235 18.96 2.13 3.04
CA GLY A 235 18.57 0.75 2.74
C GLY A 235 17.08 0.44 2.98
N LEU A 236 16.20 1.45 2.94
CA LEU A 236 14.76 1.32 3.13
C LEU A 236 14.04 1.49 1.78
N SER A 237 13.25 0.50 1.38
CA SER A 237 12.37 0.58 0.21
C SER A 237 11.12 1.40 0.50
N VAL A 238 10.62 2.11 -0.51
CA VAL A 238 9.42 2.96 -0.41
C VAL A 238 8.33 2.52 -1.37
N ILE A 239 7.17 2.17 -0.83
CA ILE A 239 5.95 1.84 -1.57
C ILE A 239 4.97 3.01 -1.41
N LEU A 240 4.28 3.35 -2.48
CA LEU A 240 3.20 4.34 -2.43
C LEU A 240 1.85 3.67 -2.65
N ASP A 241 0.89 4.04 -1.82
CA ASP A 241 -0.50 3.67 -2.04
C ASP A 241 -1.09 4.50 -3.19
N TRP A 242 -1.57 3.84 -4.25
CA TRP A 242 -2.02 4.45 -5.50
C TRP A 242 -3.46 4.04 -5.81
N VAL A 243 -4.30 5.00 -6.18
CA VAL A 243 -5.76 4.87 -6.27
C VAL A 243 -6.25 4.94 -7.73
N PRO A 244 -6.12 3.88 -8.55
CA PRO A 244 -6.60 3.87 -9.93
C PRO A 244 -8.07 3.43 -10.06
N SER A 245 -8.73 3.14 -8.95
CA SER A 245 -10.09 2.60 -8.93
C SER A 245 -11.15 3.68 -9.09
N HIS A 246 -10.95 4.84 -8.46
CA HIS A 246 -11.95 5.90 -8.41
C HIS A 246 -11.33 7.28 -8.15
N PHE A 247 -12.15 8.33 -8.27
CA PHE A 247 -11.79 9.72 -7.96
C PHE A 247 -13.00 10.51 -7.45
N PRO A 248 -12.79 11.63 -6.70
CA PRO A 248 -13.87 12.42 -6.12
C PRO A 248 -14.63 13.23 -7.16
N LYS A 249 -15.81 13.73 -6.74
CA LYS A 249 -16.68 14.59 -7.56
C LYS A 249 -16.37 16.09 -7.41
N ASP A 250 -15.15 16.43 -7.03
CA ASP A 250 -14.72 17.82 -6.95
C ASP A 250 -14.69 18.44 -8.36
N GLU A 251 -15.40 19.56 -8.54
CA GLU A 251 -15.62 20.18 -9.84
C GLU A 251 -14.31 20.60 -10.54
N HIS A 252 -13.28 20.96 -9.77
CA HIS A 252 -11.98 21.31 -10.31
C HIS A 252 -11.10 20.11 -10.72
N GLY A 253 -11.45 18.89 -10.29
CA GLY A 253 -10.73 17.65 -10.62
C GLY A 253 -11.21 17.00 -11.92
N LEU A 254 -11.11 15.66 -11.96
CA LEU A 254 -11.45 14.86 -13.16
C LEU A 254 -12.95 14.71 -13.42
N TYR A 255 -13.78 14.93 -12.39
CA TYR A 255 -15.24 14.78 -12.46
C TYR A 255 -15.84 15.55 -13.62
N GLU A 256 -16.50 14.86 -14.53
CA GLU A 256 -17.14 15.41 -15.74
C GLU A 256 -16.24 16.48 -16.41
N PHE A 257 -14.99 16.09 -16.70
CA PHE A 257 -13.90 17.01 -17.02
C PHE A 257 -14.21 17.96 -18.18
N ASP A 258 -14.87 17.47 -19.21
CA ASP A 258 -15.26 18.25 -20.38
C ASP A 258 -16.78 18.55 -20.43
N GLY A 259 -17.45 18.53 -19.26
CA GLY A 259 -18.89 18.66 -19.13
C GLY A 259 -19.66 17.36 -19.41
N THR A 260 -18.93 16.26 -19.61
CA THR A 260 -19.47 14.90 -19.79
C THR A 260 -18.61 13.89 -19.02
N CYS A 261 -19.01 12.60 -18.99
CA CYS A 261 -18.20 11.53 -18.43
C CYS A 261 -16.93 11.29 -19.28
N CYS A 262 -15.90 12.10 -19.05
CA CYS A 262 -14.65 12.07 -19.79
C CYS A 262 -13.75 10.91 -19.33
N TYR A 263 -13.35 10.89 -18.05
CA TYR A 263 -12.49 9.87 -17.44
C TYR A 263 -13.29 8.70 -16.86
N GLU A 264 -14.52 8.93 -16.46
CA GLU A 264 -15.41 7.97 -15.85
C GLU A 264 -16.30 7.23 -16.87
N TYR A 265 -16.88 6.12 -16.43
CA TYR A 265 -17.91 5.43 -17.19
C TYR A 265 -19.14 6.32 -17.44
N LYS A 266 -19.75 6.18 -18.62
CA LYS A 266 -21.04 6.82 -18.94
C LYS A 266 -22.24 6.03 -18.40
N ASP A 267 -22.08 4.72 -18.26
CA ASP A 267 -23.11 3.79 -17.83
C ASP A 267 -23.46 4.04 -16.35
N GLU A 268 -24.74 4.30 -16.08
CA GLU A 268 -25.28 4.57 -14.74
C GLU A 268 -25.00 3.44 -13.73
N PHE A 269 -24.90 2.20 -14.20
CA PHE A 269 -24.62 1.04 -13.37
C PHE A 269 -23.13 0.83 -13.09
N LYS A 270 -22.23 1.55 -13.79
CA LYS A 270 -20.78 1.43 -13.63
C LYS A 270 -20.12 2.68 -13.07
N LYS A 271 -20.69 3.88 -13.31
CA LYS A 271 -19.98 5.16 -13.18
C LYS A 271 -19.67 5.60 -11.76
N GLU A 272 -20.28 5.01 -10.73
CA GLU A 272 -20.19 5.53 -9.36
C GLU A 272 -20.09 4.42 -8.32
N HIS A 273 -19.23 4.60 -7.32
CA HIS A 273 -19.31 3.90 -6.05
C HIS A 273 -20.21 4.70 -5.10
N LYS A 274 -21.47 4.28 -4.94
CA LYS A 274 -22.48 5.02 -4.19
C LYS A 274 -22.11 5.22 -2.72
N GLU A 275 -21.51 4.21 -2.09
CA GLU A 275 -21.11 4.25 -0.68
C GLU A 275 -19.97 5.24 -0.44
N TRP A 276 -19.04 5.38 -1.38
CA TRP A 276 -17.89 6.29 -1.28
C TRP A 276 -18.18 7.67 -1.89
N GLY A 277 -19.25 7.79 -2.65
CA GLY A 277 -19.60 9.02 -3.35
C GLY A 277 -18.63 9.40 -4.47
N THR A 278 -17.87 8.46 -4.99
CA THR A 278 -16.79 8.66 -5.97
C THR A 278 -17.19 8.19 -7.36
N ARG A 279 -16.53 8.72 -8.40
CA ARG A 279 -16.64 8.24 -9.79
C ARG A 279 -15.66 7.10 -10.03
N VAL A 280 -16.04 6.18 -10.89
CA VAL A 280 -15.25 5.01 -11.32
C VAL A 280 -14.60 5.33 -12.66
N PHE A 281 -13.30 5.10 -12.80
CA PHE A 281 -12.60 5.25 -14.08
C PHE A 281 -13.16 4.30 -15.14
N ASP A 282 -13.22 4.79 -16.39
CA ASP A 282 -13.57 3.95 -17.54
C ASP A 282 -12.30 3.28 -18.10
N TRP A 283 -11.94 2.12 -17.54
CA TRP A 283 -10.74 1.37 -17.96
C TRP A 283 -10.84 0.82 -19.39
N GLY A 284 -12.02 0.87 -20.02
CA GLY A 284 -12.20 0.53 -21.43
C GLY A 284 -11.71 1.61 -22.38
N LYS A 285 -11.58 2.88 -21.92
CA LYS A 285 -11.08 3.97 -22.76
C LYS A 285 -9.57 3.95 -22.91
N CYS A 286 -9.09 4.01 -24.15
CA CYS A 286 -7.66 4.04 -24.45
C CYS A 286 -6.92 5.21 -23.77
N GLU A 287 -7.51 6.39 -23.78
CA GLU A 287 -6.93 7.60 -23.17
C GLU A 287 -6.83 7.49 -21.64
N VAL A 288 -7.83 6.86 -21.01
CA VAL A 288 -7.81 6.59 -19.55
C VAL A 288 -6.73 5.56 -19.20
N GLN A 289 -6.56 4.52 -20.04
CA GLN A 289 -5.46 3.56 -19.85
C GLN A 289 -4.09 4.25 -19.98
N SER A 290 -3.90 5.10 -21.02
CA SER A 290 -2.66 5.89 -21.16
C SER A 290 -2.44 6.79 -19.93
N PHE A 291 -3.47 7.46 -19.42
CA PHE A 291 -3.40 8.33 -18.25
C PHE A 291 -2.97 7.56 -16.99
N LEU A 292 -3.68 6.49 -16.65
CA LEU A 292 -3.43 5.75 -15.41
C LEU A 292 -2.09 4.99 -15.45
N ILE A 293 -1.78 4.29 -16.55
CA ILE A 293 -0.50 3.58 -16.66
C ILE A 293 0.66 4.59 -16.63
N SER A 294 0.51 5.72 -17.32
CA SER A 294 1.51 6.78 -17.30
C SER A 294 1.70 7.39 -15.91
N SER A 295 0.64 7.49 -15.09
CA SER A 295 0.76 7.92 -13.69
C SER A 295 1.59 6.93 -12.87
N ALA A 296 1.32 5.64 -12.96
CA ALA A 296 2.12 4.62 -12.29
C ALA A 296 3.59 4.64 -12.73
N MET A 297 3.83 4.75 -14.04
CA MET A 297 5.18 4.86 -14.61
C MET A 297 5.92 6.12 -14.11
N PHE A 298 5.23 7.26 -14.08
CA PHE A 298 5.76 8.52 -13.57
C PHE A 298 6.22 8.42 -12.12
N LEU A 299 5.41 7.81 -11.26
CA LEU A 299 5.72 7.62 -9.84
C LEU A 299 6.96 6.74 -9.65
N LEU A 300 7.07 5.65 -10.43
CA LEU A 300 8.22 4.77 -10.37
C LEU A 300 9.48 5.38 -10.99
N GLU A 301 9.35 6.12 -12.11
CA GLU A 301 10.48 6.66 -12.86
C GLU A 301 11.01 7.97 -12.29
N LYS A 302 10.12 8.94 -11.99
CA LYS A 302 10.55 10.27 -11.55
C LYS A 302 10.82 10.36 -10.05
N PHE A 303 10.16 9.53 -9.24
CA PHE A 303 10.37 9.50 -7.79
C PHE A 303 11.16 8.27 -7.32
N HIS A 304 11.61 7.39 -8.21
CA HIS A 304 12.33 6.16 -7.86
C HIS A 304 11.61 5.28 -6.82
N LEU A 305 10.27 5.32 -6.80
CA LEU A 305 9.51 4.45 -5.88
C LEU A 305 9.82 2.97 -6.14
N ASP A 306 9.84 2.18 -5.08
CA ASP A 306 10.11 0.75 -5.15
C ASP A 306 8.89 -0.08 -5.55
N GLY A 307 7.72 0.48 -5.41
CA GLY A 307 6.48 -0.18 -5.77
C GLY A 307 5.24 0.64 -5.50
N LEU A 308 4.11 0.06 -5.87
CA LEU A 308 2.78 0.62 -5.66
C LEU A 308 1.89 -0.42 -4.97
N ARG A 309 1.20 0.00 -3.93
CA ARG A 309 0.01 -0.72 -3.47
C ARG A 309 -1.19 -0.17 -4.23
N VAL A 310 -1.89 -1.03 -4.94
CA VAL A 310 -3.05 -0.67 -5.76
C VAL A 310 -4.31 -0.80 -4.92
N ASP A 311 -4.92 0.34 -4.67
CA ASP A 311 -6.11 0.47 -3.84
C ASP A 311 -7.36 -0.13 -4.46
N ALA A 312 -8.18 -0.78 -3.63
CA ALA A 312 -9.53 -1.24 -3.94
C ALA A 312 -9.63 -2.11 -5.23
N VAL A 313 -8.66 -3.00 -5.49
CA VAL A 313 -8.68 -3.89 -6.65
C VAL A 313 -9.97 -4.73 -6.70
N SER A 314 -10.50 -5.16 -5.55
CA SER A 314 -11.79 -5.86 -5.47
C SER A 314 -12.91 -5.08 -6.15
N SER A 315 -12.97 -3.77 -5.95
CA SER A 315 -14.02 -2.91 -6.52
C SER A 315 -13.86 -2.73 -8.04
N MET A 316 -12.65 -2.94 -8.56
CA MET A 316 -12.37 -2.91 -10.00
C MET A 316 -12.81 -4.21 -10.68
N LEU A 317 -12.60 -5.36 -10.03
CA LEU A 317 -12.82 -6.68 -10.60
C LEU A 317 -14.31 -7.02 -10.76
N TYR A 318 -15.19 -6.49 -9.90
CA TYR A 318 -16.58 -6.92 -9.82
C TYR A 318 -17.55 -5.79 -10.10
N LEU A 319 -18.47 -6.02 -11.05
CA LEU A 319 -19.52 -5.07 -11.44
C LEU A 319 -20.59 -4.87 -10.35
N ASP A 320 -20.77 -5.85 -9.49
CA ASP A 320 -21.71 -5.86 -8.36
C ASP A 320 -21.08 -5.43 -7.02
N TYR A 321 -19.80 -5.05 -7.00
CA TYR A 321 -19.12 -4.65 -5.77
C TYR A 321 -19.83 -3.46 -5.08
N GLY A 322 -20.26 -3.65 -3.83
CA GLY A 322 -20.99 -2.63 -3.06
C GLY A 322 -22.36 -2.23 -3.65
N ARG A 323 -22.97 -3.07 -4.49
CA ARG A 323 -24.25 -2.82 -5.14
C ARG A 323 -25.28 -3.87 -4.77
N LYS A 324 -26.55 -3.44 -4.75
CA LYS A 324 -27.70 -4.34 -4.52
C LYS A 324 -28.15 -4.97 -5.83
N ASP A 325 -28.97 -6.01 -5.72
CA ASP A 325 -29.64 -6.60 -6.87
C ASP A 325 -30.42 -5.53 -7.65
N GLY A 326 -30.26 -5.51 -8.97
CA GLY A 326 -30.83 -4.51 -9.87
C GLY A 326 -30.06 -3.18 -9.97
N GLU A 327 -28.95 -3.01 -9.23
CA GLU A 327 -28.08 -1.83 -9.30
C GLU A 327 -26.81 -2.06 -10.13
N TRP A 328 -26.69 -3.18 -10.79
CA TRP A 328 -25.60 -3.54 -11.69
C TRP A 328 -26.09 -4.38 -12.87
N LEU A 329 -25.30 -4.47 -13.94
CA LEU A 329 -25.57 -5.29 -15.10
C LEU A 329 -24.42 -6.27 -15.33
N PRO A 330 -24.73 -7.52 -15.75
CA PRO A 330 -23.70 -8.50 -16.07
C PRO A 330 -22.88 -8.06 -17.31
N ASN A 331 -21.67 -8.59 -17.42
CA ASN A 331 -20.82 -8.44 -18.58
C ASN A 331 -21.38 -9.19 -19.80
N SER A 332 -20.68 -9.13 -20.95
CA SER A 332 -21.07 -9.81 -22.20
C SER A 332 -21.21 -11.33 -22.07
N ASN A 333 -20.64 -11.94 -21.04
CA ASN A 333 -20.71 -13.38 -20.78
C ASN A 333 -21.81 -13.75 -19.78
N GLY A 334 -22.54 -12.77 -19.25
CA GLY A 334 -23.55 -12.98 -18.21
C GLY A 334 -23.00 -13.07 -16.79
N GLU A 335 -21.75 -12.65 -16.55
CA GLU A 335 -21.04 -12.74 -15.27
C GLU A 335 -20.93 -11.35 -14.61
N ASN A 336 -20.57 -11.33 -13.33
CA ASN A 336 -20.35 -10.10 -12.56
C ASN A 336 -18.93 -9.52 -12.68
N LEU A 337 -18.05 -10.10 -13.49
CA LEU A 337 -16.66 -9.64 -13.66
C LEU A 337 -16.59 -8.41 -14.59
N ASN A 338 -15.80 -7.42 -14.21
CA ASN A 338 -15.46 -6.28 -15.05
C ASN A 338 -14.26 -6.62 -15.97
N LEU A 339 -14.56 -7.08 -17.17
CA LEU A 339 -13.55 -7.53 -18.13
C LEU A 339 -12.57 -6.41 -18.55
N GLU A 340 -13.05 -5.15 -18.61
CA GLU A 340 -12.24 -3.98 -18.95
C GLU A 340 -11.20 -3.69 -17.87
N ALA A 341 -11.60 -3.74 -16.60
CA ALA A 341 -10.69 -3.56 -15.47
C ALA A 341 -9.67 -4.71 -15.35
N ILE A 342 -10.11 -5.95 -15.56
CA ILE A 342 -9.21 -7.13 -15.58
C ILE A 342 -8.15 -6.97 -16.66
N ALA A 343 -8.55 -6.59 -17.88
CA ALA A 343 -7.61 -6.35 -18.97
C ALA A 343 -6.64 -5.19 -18.66
N PHE A 344 -7.15 -4.12 -18.06
CA PHE A 344 -6.34 -2.98 -17.62
C PHE A 344 -5.29 -3.40 -16.57
N LEU A 345 -5.67 -4.14 -15.52
CA LEU A 345 -4.76 -4.58 -14.46
C LEU A 345 -3.64 -5.49 -14.99
N LYS A 346 -3.98 -6.41 -15.89
CA LYS A 346 -2.97 -7.25 -16.57
C LYS A 346 -1.99 -6.39 -17.36
N LYS A 347 -2.49 -5.49 -18.20
CA LYS A 347 -1.68 -4.56 -18.99
C LYS A 347 -0.82 -3.66 -18.12
N LEU A 348 -1.35 -3.13 -17.03
CA LEU A 348 -0.61 -2.32 -16.06
C LEU A 348 0.62 -3.06 -15.55
N ASN A 349 0.45 -4.28 -15.03
CA ASN A 349 1.53 -5.08 -14.49
C ASN A 349 2.56 -5.49 -15.56
N GLU A 350 2.10 -5.88 -16.76
CA GLU A 350 3.00 -6.19 -17.89
C GLU A 350 3.88 -5.01 -18.27
N VAL A 351 3.30 -3.81 -18.38
CA VAL A 351 4.03 -2.59 -18.73
C VAL A 351 5.03 -2.21 -17.65
N ILE A 352 4.61 -2.26 -16.37
CA ILE A 352 5.48 -1.92 -15.25
C ILE A 352 6.66 -2.88 -15.18
N PHE A 353 6.43 -4.21 -15.22
CA PHE A 353 7.53 -5.17 -15.12
C PHE A 353 8.44 -5.22 -16.34
N ALA A 354 7.96 -4.84 -17.52
CA ALA A 354 8.81 -4.68 -18.68
C ALA A 354 9.85 -3.55 -18.51
N ARG A 355 9.52 -2.50 -17.75
CA ARG A 355 10.39 -1.34 -17.49
C ARG A 355 11.12 -1.44 -16.15
N PHE A 356 10.41 -1.90 -15.11
CA PHE A 356 10.87 -2.01 -13.74
C PHE A 356 10.69 -3.44 -13.20
N PRO A 357 11.54 -4.40 -13.63
CA PRO A 357 11.34 -5.82 -13.33
C PRO A 357 11.40 -6.15 -11.83
N ASN A 358 11.99 -5.27 -11.02
CA ASN A 358 12.10 -5.41 -9.57
C ASN A 358 11.12 -4.51 -8.79
N ALA A 359 10.14 -3.90 -9.46
CA ALA A 359 9.07 -3.16 -8.76
C ALA A 359 8.20 -4.10 -7.93
N LEU A 360 7.62 -3.56 -6.86
CA LEU A 360 6.62 -4.26 -6.04
C LEU A 360 5.22 -3.75 -6.40
N MET A 361 4.43 -4.63 -7.02
CA MET A 361 3.02 -4.36 -7.29
C MET A 361 2.17 -5.18 -6.31
N VAL A 362 1.52 -4.49 -5.39
CA VAL A 362 0.74 -5.10 -4.31
C VAL A 362 -0.74 -4.81 -4.52
N ALA A 363 -1.59 -5.83 -4.56
CA ALA A 363 -3.03 -5.65 -4.70
C ALA A 363 -3.73 -5.61 -3.34
N GLU A 364 -4.56 -4.58 -3.10
CA GLU A 364 -5.61 -4.71 -2.11
C GLU A 364 -6.80 -5.44 -2.73
N GLU A 365 -6.85 -6.74 -2.51
CA GLU A 365 -7.90 -7.59 -3.04
C GLU A 365 -8.39 -8.53 -1.94
N SER A 366 -9.65 -8.39 -1.54
CA SER A 366 -10.26 -9.05 -0.38
C SER A 366 -11.17 -10.22 -0.72
N THR A 367 -11.39 -10.47 -2.02
CA THR A 367 -12.30 -11.51 -2.50
C THR A 367 -11.59 -12.83 -2.78
N SER A 368 -12.34 -13.80 -3.26
CA SER A 368 -11.82 -15.09 -3.73
C SER A 368 -11.37 -15.08 -5.20
N TYR A 369 -11.15 -13.91 -5.80
CA TYR A 369 -10.66 -13.84 -7.19
C TYR A 369 -9.32 -14.60 -7.31
N PRO A 370 -9.22 -15.56 -8.24
CA PRO A 370 -8.05 -16.45 -8.30
C PRO A 370 -6.89 -15.82 -9.05
N MET A 371 -5.68 -16.30 -8.77
CA MET A 371 -4.45 -15.98 -9.52
C MET A 371 -4.11 -14.51 -9.58
N VAL A 372 -4.42 -13.73 -8.54
CA VAL A 372 -4.06 -12.31 -8.46
C VAL A 372 -2.54 -12.14 -8.58
N THR A 373 -1.77 -13.01 -7.92
CA THR A 373 -0.29 -12.93 -7.88
C THR A 373 0.40 -13.90 -8.84
N LYS A 374 -0.34 -14.52 -9.75
CA LYS A 374 0.26 -15.35 -10.79
C LYS A 374 0.54 -14.51 -12.05
N PRO A 375 1.57 -14.88 -12.84
CA PRO A 375 1.91 -14.19 -14.08
C PRO A 375 0.73 -14.13 -15.08
N THR A 376 0.71 -13.08 -15.90
CA THR A 376 -0.37 -12.85 -16.87
C THR A 376 -0.42 -13.91 -17.97
N ASP A 377 0.73 -14.45 -18.40
CA ASP A 377 0.84 -15.58 -19.34
C ASP A 377 0.29 -16.90 -18.78
N LYS A 378 0.14 -17.02 -17.47
CA LYS A 378 -0.52 -18.12 -16.76
C LYS A 378 -2.00 -17.84 -16.49
N GLY A 379 -2.53 -16.71 -16.98
CA GLY A 379 -3.91 -16.28 -16.76
C GLY A 379 -4.12 -15.37 -15.54
N GLY A 380 -3.09 -15.13 -14.74
CA GLY A 380 -3.15 -14.29 -13.54
C GLY A 380 -3.25 -12.79 -13.84
N LEU A 381 -3.37 -11.97 -12.77
CA LEU A 381 -3.36 -10.51 -12.89
C LEU A 381 -1.94 -9.91 -12.92
N GLY A 382 -0.93 -10.67 -12.52
CA GLY A 382 0.48 -10.28 -12.59
C GLY A 382 1.00 -9.49 -11.39
N PHE A 383 0.26 -9.33 -10.30
CA PHE A 383 0.79 -8.70 -9.09
C PHE A 383 1.89 -9.55 -8.43
N ASN A 384 2.82 -8.92 -7.70
CA ASN A 384 3.79 -9.67 -6.89
C ASN A 384 3.15 -10.23 -5.62
N PHE A 385 2.35 -9.41 -4.94
CA PHE A 385 1.71 -9.73 -3.68
C PHE A 385 0.26 -9.23 -3.64
N LYS A 386 -0.51 -9.82 -2.73
CA LYS A 386 -1.81 -9.27 -2.32
C LYS A 386 -1.94 -9.27 -0.80
N TRP A 387 -2.74 -8.39 -0.25
CA TRP A 387 -3.08 -8.39 1.16
C TRP A 387 -3.93 -9.62 1.50
N ASN A 388 -3.60 -10.29 2.61
CA ASN A 388 -4.40 -11.42 3.13
C ASN A 388 -5.47 -10.90 4.09
N MET A 389 -6.55 -10.35 3.53
CA MET A 389 -7.67 -9.81 4.31
C MET A 389 -8.43 -10.91 5.06
N GLY A 390 -8.47 -12.14 4.52
CA GLY A 390 -9.09 -13.30 5.20
C GLY A 390 -8.36 -13.65 6.50
N TRP A 391 -7.03 -13.78 6.45
CA TRP A 391 -6.21 -13.97 7.65
C TRP A 391 -6.42 -12.83 8.66
N MET A 392 -6.38 -11.60 8.20
CA MET A 392 -6.55 -10.41 9.04
C MET A 392 -7.89 -10.44 9.78
N ASN A 393 -9.00 -10.65 9.09
CA ASN A 393 -10.33 -10.70 9.68
C ASN A 393 -10.47 -11.84 10.71
N ASP A 394 -9.98 -13.04 10.38
CA ASP A 394 -10.04 -14.21 11.27
C ASP A 394 -9.24 -13.98 12.55
N VAL A 395 -7.99 -13.55 12.43
CA VAL A 395 -7.12 -13.42 13.60
C VAL A 395 -7.52 -12.23 14.50
N LEU A 396 -7.98 -11.12 13.93
CA LEU A 396 -8.49 -10.00 14.73
C LEU A 396 -9.77 -10.40 15.47
N SER A 397 -10.70 -11.04 14.82
CA SER A 397 -11.91 -11.57 15.43
C SER A 397 -11.59 -12.59 16.54
N TYR A 398 -10.55 -13.43 16.35
CA TYR A 398 -10.10 -14.37 17.38
C TYR A 398 -9.53 -13.67 18.61
N VAL A 399 -8.65 -12.68 18.42
CA VAL A 399 -8.00 -12.00 19.57
C VAL A 399 -8.94 -11.06 20.31
N GLU A 400 -9.99 -10.54 19.67
CA GLU A 400 -11.07 -9.77 20.31
C GLU A 400 -11.97 -10.63 21.18
N CYS A 401 -12.05 -11.94 20.89
CA CYS A 401 -12.83 -12.87 21.69
C CYS A 401 -12.25 -12.99 23.11
N ASP A 402 -13.13 -13.02 24.13
CA ASP A 402 -12.71 -13.32 25.49
C ASP A 402 -11.96 -14.66 25.54
N PRO A 403 -10.78 -14.72 26.18
CA PRO A 403 -9.95 -15.93 26.22
C PRO A 403 -10.68 -17.18 26.70
N TYR A 404 -11.70 -17.03 27.53
CA TYR A 404 -12.54 -18.13 27.99
C TYR A 404 -13.29 -18.84 26.84
N PHE A 405 -13.69 -18.09 25.82
CA PHE A 405 -14.46 -18.62 24.68
C PHE A 405 -13.62 -18.95 23.44
N ARG A 406 -12.32 -18.68 23.43
CA ARG A 406 -11.43 -18.85 22.26
C ARG A 406 -11.34 -20.28 21.74
N SER A 407 -11.58 -21.29 22.61
CA SER A 407 -11.63 -22.69 22.20
C SER A 407 -12.68 -22.96 21.10
N LYS A 408 -13.78 -22.18 21.09
CA LYS A 408 -14.85 -22.27 20.08
C LYS A 408 -14.48 -21.68 18.72
N THR A 409 -13.44 -20.86 18.67
CA THR A 409 -12.99 -20.12 17.47
C THR A 409 -11.52 -20.40 17.14
N HIS A 410 -10.97 -21.49 17.67
CA HIS A 410 -9.56 -21.86 17.50
C HIS A 410 -9.16 -22.05 16.02
N ASP A 411 -10.10 -22.53 15.21
CA ASP A 411 -9.96 -22.68 13.76
C ASP A 411 -9.59 -21.37 13.04
N LYS A 412 -9.96 -20.20 13.56
CA LYS A 412 -9.56 -18.91 13.01
C LYS A 412 -8.04 -18.67 13.02
N LEU A 413 -7.30 -19.38 13.86
CA LEU A 413 -5.83 -19.35 13.84
C LEU A 413 -5.23 -20.29 12.78
N THR A 414 -5.96 -21.31 12.35
CA THR A 414 -5.42 -22.36 11.50
C THR A 414 -6.00 -22.37 10.09
N PHE A 415 -7.18 -21.77 9.90
CA PHE A 415 -7.91 -21.81 8.63
C PHE A 415 -7.13 -21.16 7.48
N SER A 416 -6.42 -20.06 7.73
CA SER A 416 -5.63 -19.38 6.70
C SER A 416 -4.57 -20.27 6.04
N LEU A 417 -4.09 -21.30 6.72
CA LEU A 417 -3.11 -22.26 6.16
C LEU A 417 -3.68 -23.11 5.01
N PHE A 418 -5.01 -23.24 4.90
CA PHE A 418 -5.62 -23.95 3.77
C PHE A 418 -5.40 -23.23 2.42
N TYR A 419 -5.18 -21.92 2.45
CA TYR A 419 -4.98 -21.12 1.25
C TYR A 419 -3.69 -20.28 1.26
N ALA A 420 -2.89 -20.34 2.33
CA ALA A 420 -1.70 -19.51 2.51
C ALA A 420 -0.68 -19.58 1.36
N PHE A 421 -0.70 -20.66 0.57
CA PHE A 421 0.23 -20.91 -0.53
C PHE A 421 -0.41 -20.79 -1.92
N ASN A 422 -1.68 -20.37 -1.99
CA ASN A 422 -2.36 -20.15 -3.28
C ASN A 422 -1.89 -18.86 -3.96
N GLU A 423 -1.57 -17.85 -3.18
CA GLU A 423 -1.10 -16.53 -3.59
C GLU A 423 0.14 -16.12 -2.78
N ASN A 424 0.83 -15.10 -3.24
CA ASN A 424 1.89 -14.47 -2.46
C ASN A 424 1.27 -13.40 -1.56
N PHE A 425 1.19 -13.67 -0.27
CA PHE A 425 0.48 -12.82 0.67
C PHE A 425 1.37 -11.86 1.45
N ILE A 426 0.84 -10.65 1.70
CA ILE A 426 1.24 -9.77 2.80
C ILE A 426 0.16 -9.87 3.87
N LEU A 427 0.55 -10.03 5.13
CA LEU A 427 -0.35 -10.06 6.29
C LEU A 427 -0.55 -8.62 6.79
N PRO A 428 -1.70 -7.97 6.50
CA PRO A 428 -1.88 -6.58 6.84
C PRO A 428 -2.49 -6.42 8.23
N ILE A 429 -1.93 -5.54 9.04
CA ILE A 429 -2.63 -4.85 10.13
C ILE A 429 -2.56 -3.37 9.76
N SER A 430 -3.42 -2.97 8.84
CA SER A 430 -3.41 -1.67 8.16
C SER A 430 -4.14 -0.57 8.94
N HIS A 431 -4.15 0.63 8.37
CA HIS A 431 -4.90 1.79 8.88
C HIS A 431 -6.38 1.51 9.06
N ASP A 432 -7.00 0.76 8.14
CA ASP A 432 -8.43 0.43 8.17
C ASP A 432 -8.86 -0.35 9.41
N GLU A 433 -7.94 -1.09 10.02
CA GLU A 433 -8.26 -1.93 11.17
C GLU A 433 -8.23 -1.19 12.52
N VAL A 434 -7.80 0.06 12.52
CA VAL A 434 -7.59 0.83 13.76
C VAL A 434 -8.29 2.19 13.76
N VAL A 435 -9.41 2.30 13.03
CA VAL A 435 -10.16 3.53 12.79
C VAL A 435 -11.68 3.27 12.83
N HIS A 436 -12.49 4.31 12.89
CA HIS A 436 -13.96 4.29 12.78
C HIS A 436 -14.70 3.36 13.77
N GLY A 437 -14.27 3.35 15.02
CA GLY A 437 -14.90 2.54 16.07
C GLY A 437 -14.46 1.09 16.08
N LYS A 438 -13.48 0.72 15.25
CA LYS A 438 -12.88 -0.63 15.23
C LYS A 438 -11.91 -0.88 16.39
N LYS A 439 -11.61 0.13 17.22
CA LYS A 439 -10.60 0.16 18.31
C LYS A 439 -9.17 0.15 17.76
N SER A 440 -8.22 0.66 18.54
CA SER A 440 -6.79 0.45 18.27
C SER A 440 -6.41 -1.03 18.44
N LEU A 441 -5.30 -1.46 17.84
CA LEU A 441 -4.90 -2.87 17.89
C LEU A 441 -4.76 -3.40 19.32
N ILE A 442 -4.16 -2.62 20.24
CA ILE A 442 -4.02 -3.05 21.63
C ILE A 442 -5.37 -3.04 22.37
N ASP A 443 -6.28 -2.15 22.00
CA ASP A 443 -7.59 -2.04 22.67
C ASP A 443 -8.57 -3.14 22.23
N LYS A 444 -8.29 -3.79 21.09
CA LYS A 444 -8.98 -5.04 20.69
C LYS A 444 -8.73 -6.20 21.66
N MET A 445 -7.59 -6.19 22.37
CA MET A 445 -7.23 -7.25 23.32
C MET A 445 -8.07 -7.13 24.60
N PRO A 446 -8.82 -8.17 25.02
CA PRO A 446 -9.62 -8.15 26.24
C PRO A 446 -8.77 -8.21 27.52
N GLY A 447 -9.38 -7.78 28.63
CA GLY A 447 -8.79 -7.82 29.96
C GLY A 447 -8.10 -6.53 30.40
N ASP A 448 -7.35 -6.62 31.50
CA ASP A 448 -6.60 -5.51 32.08
C ASP A 448 -5.36 -5.12 31.24
N ILE A 449 -4.73 -4.03 31.61
CA ILE A 449 -3.54 -3.49 30.92
C ILE A 449 -2.44 -4.54 30.76
N TYR A 450 -2.15 -5.32 31.81
CA TYR A 450 -1.11 -6.36 31.74
C TYR A 450 -1.48 -7.45 30.72
N ASN A 451 -2.72 -7.91 30.73
CA ASN A 451 -3.22 -8.92 29.80
C ASN A 451 -3.27 -8.39 28.37
N LYS A 452 -3.70 -7.13 28.12
CA LYS A 452 -3.65 -6.49 26.80
C LYS A 452 -2.23 -6.53 26.21
N PHE A 453 -1.24 -6.05 26.98
CA PHE A 453 0.16 -6.07 26.52
C PHE A 453 0.74 -7.49 26.35
N SER A 454 0.28 -8.46 27.11
CA SER A 454 0.71 -9.84 26.95
C SER A 454 0.13 -10.46 25.67
N GLN A 455 -1.16 -10.22 25.41
CA GLN A 455 -1.84 -10.71 24.20
C GLN A 455 -1.28 -10.11 22.93
N ILE A 456 -1.02 -8.78 22.89
CA ILE A 456 -0.45 -8.16 21.69
C ILE A 456 0.97 -8.67 21.38
N ARG A 457 1.78 -9.00 22.41
CA ARG A 457 3.08 -9.65 22.19
C ARG A 457 2.92 -11.05 21.60
N ALA A 458 1.96 -11.83 22.09
CA ALA A 458 1.67 -13.17 21.54
C ALA A 458 1.13 -13.08 20.11
N PHE A 459 0.23 -12.13 19.84
CA PHE A 459 -0.32 -11.85 18.52
C PHE A 459 0.77 -11.46 17.51
N ASN A 460 1.62 -10.50 17.85
CA ASN A 460 2.71 -10.08 16.96
C ASN A 460 3.68 -11.25 16.68
N ALA A 461 3.99 -12.08 17.68
CA ALA A 461 4.78 -13.28 17.43
C ALA A 461 4.08 -14.24 16.46
N TYR A 462 2.77 -14.44 16.58
CA TYR A 462 2.01 -15.24 15.63
C TYR A 462 2.10 -14.68 14.21
N MET A 463 1.80 -13.40 14.03
CA MET A 463 1.89 -12.72 12.74
C MET A 463 3.26 -12.90 12.10
N PHE A 464 4.34 -12.72 12.87
CA PHE A 464 5.72 -12.77 12.35
C PHE A 464 6.21 -14.19 12.02
N SER A 465 5.60 -15.22 12.59
CA SER A 465 5.94 -16.61 12.29
C SER A 465 4.97 -17.30 11.32
N HIS A 466 3.81 -16.74 11.05
CA HIS A 466 2.87 -17.20 10.03
C HIS A 466 3.46 -16.97 8.63
N PRO A 467 3.24 -17.86 7.63
CA PRO A 467 3.62 -17.60 6.23
C PRO A 467 3.03 -16.29 5.69
N GLY A 468 3.79 -15.59 4.86
CA GLY A 468 3.43 -14.31 4.25
C GLY A 468 4.29 -13.15 4.78
N LYS A 469 4.45 -12.11 3.96
CA LYS A 469 5.15 -10.87 4.31
C LYS A 469 4.36 -10.08 5.36
N LYS A 470 4.93 -9.04 5.96
CA LYS A 470 4.36 -8.35 7.12
C LYS A 470 4.07 -6.90 6.81
N LEU A 471 2.92 -6.40 7.24
CA LEU A 471 2.58 -4.98 7.21
C LEU A 471 1.95 -4.58 8.54
N ASN A 472 2.44 -3.48 9.11
CA ASN A 472 1.94 -2.94 10.37
C ASN A 472 1.79 -1.43 10.29
N PHE A 473 0.60 -0.93 10.65
CA PHE A 473 0.30 0.50 10.64
C PHE A 473 0.97 1.23 11.82
N MET A 474 1.38 2.45 11.57
CA MET A 474 2.00 3.35 12.55
C MET A 474 1.22 3.46 13.85
N GLY A 475 1.92 3.41 14.99
CA GLY A 475 1.35 3.47 16.35
C GLY A 475 1.09 2.10 16.97
N ASN A 476 0.91 1.04 16.17
CA ASN A 476 0.73 -0.32 16.66
C ASN A 476 2.00 -0.86 17.33
N GLU A 477 3.18 -0.40 16.90
CA GLU A 477 4.48 -0.88 17.39
C GLU A 477 4.75 -0.58 18.86
N TYR A 478 4.10 0.43 19.43
CA TYR A 478 4.19 0.73 20.86
C TYR A 478 2.84 0.62 21.58
N GLY A 479 1.78 0.21 20.86
CA GLY A 479 0.46 -0.02 21.44
C GLY A 479 -0.28 1.26 21.79
N GLN A 480 -0.44 2.17 20.84
CA GLN A 480 -1.27 3.36 21.01
C GLN A 480 -2.70 2.94 21.35
N PHE A 481 -3.30 3.55 22.40
CA PHE A 481 -4.66 3.21 22.82
C PHE A 481 -5.73 3.92 21.99
N ARG A 482 -5.49 5.18 21.60
CA ARG A 482 -6.43 5.89 20.74
C ARG A 482 -6.42 5.29 19.35
N GLU A 483 -7.62 5.13 18.77
CA GLU A 483 -7.77 4.86 17.35
C GLU A 483 -7.00 5.90 16.52
N TRP A 484 -6.58 5.52 15.34
CA TRP A 484 -5.95 6.47 14.45
C TRP A 484 -6.90 7.63 14.11
N ASP A 485 -6.35 8.82 14.13
CA ASP A 485 -7.03 10.07 13.82
C ASP A 485 -6.12 10.92 12.92
N TYR A 486 -6.52 11.12 11.68
CA TYR A 486 -5.74 11.88 10.70
C TYR A 486 -5.51 13.35 11.10
N LYS A 487 -6.35 13.92 11.99
CA LYS A 487 -6.23 15.31 12.46
C LYS A 487 -5.08 15.50 13.44
N ASN A 488 -4.73 14.45 14.16
CA ASN A 488 -3.76 14.51 15.25
C ASN A 488 -2.54 13.63 14.96
N GLY A 489 -1.38 14.04 15.50
CA GLY A 489 -0.20 13.19 15.51
C GLY A 489 -0.35 11.98 16.43
N LEU A 490 0.50 10.96 16.22
CA LEU A 490 0.62 9.82 17.10
C LEU A 490 0.98 10.24 18.54
N GLU A 491 0.51 9.46 19.52
CA GLU A 491 0.70 9.74 20.94
C GLU A 491 2.06 9.24 21.46
N PHE A 492 3.15 9.70 20.89
CA PHE A 492 4.53 9.31 21.28
C PHE A 492 4.84 9.56 22.77
N PHE A 493 4.07 10.40 23.45
CA PHE A 493 4.21 10.60 24.90
C PHE A 493 3.98 9.29 25.68
N MET A 494 3.23 8.33 25.12
CA MET A 494 3.00 7.01 25.74
C MET A 494 4.30 6.23 25.95
N LEU A 495 5.33 6.50 25.20
CA LEU A 495 6.65 5.90 25.39
C LEU A 495 7.33 6.28 26.73
N LYS A 496 6.78 7.25 27.46
CA LYS A 496 7.20 7.54 28.84
C LYS A 496 6.69 6.47 29.83
N PHE A 497 5.64 5.73 29.46
CA PHE A 497 5.10 4.66 30.30
C PHE A 497 5.81 3.34 30.02
N PRO A 498 6.21 2.59 31.09
CA PRO A 498 7.07 1.43 30.95
C PRO A 498 6.54 0.34 30.03
N MET A 499 5.24 0.07 30.00
CA MET A 499 4.67 -1.02 29.20
C MET A 499 4.74 -0.72 27.70
N HIS A 500 4.47 0.50 27.27
CA HIS A 500 4.59 0.93 25.87
C HIS A 500 6.06 0.87 25.39
N LYS A 501 6.99 1.37 26.20
CA LYS A 501 8.43 1.29 25.90
C LYS A 501 8.92 -0.16 25.81
N LYS A 502 8.41 -1.04 26.67
CA LYS A 502 8.75 -2.47 26.66
C LYS A 502 8.15 -3.18 25.44
N LEU A 503 6.93 -2.83 25.01
CA LEU A 503 6.32 -3.35 23.80
C LEU A 503 7.11 -2.91 22.57
N LEU A 504 7.50 -1.63 22.49
CA LEU A 504 8.36 -1.14 21.40
C LEU A 504 9.67 -1.94 21.30
N ASN A 505 10.34 -2.16 22.45
CA ASN A 505 11.58 -2.96 22.49
C ASN A 505 11.34 -4.43 22.11
N TYR A 506 10.17 -4.97 22.42
CA TYR A 506 9.77 -6.31 21.98
C TYR A 506 9.63 -6.37 20.48
N ASN A 507 8.93 -5.41 19.88
CA ASN A 507 8.72 -5.35 18.42
C ASN A 507 10.02 -5.12 17.66
N ILE A 508 10.95 -4.28 18.18
CA ILE A 508 12.30 -4.15 17.62
C ILE A 508 13.01 -5.52 17.61
N THR A 509 12.91 -6.28 18.71
CA THR A 509 13.53 -7.62 18.78
C THR A 509 12.88 -8.58 17.78
N LEU A 510 11.55 -8.55 17.68
CA LEU A 510 10.80 -9.42 16.78
C LEU A 510 11.12 -9.12 15.31
N ASN A 511 11.15 -7.84 14.92
CA ASN A 511 11.55 -7.39 13.58
C ASN A 511 12.96 -7.85 13.23
N ASN A 512 13.92 -7.73 14.17
CA ASN A 512 15.28 -8.21 13.96
C ASN A 512 15.37 -9.73 13.86
N ILE A 513 14.60 -10.49 14.63
CA ILE A 513 14.52 -11.95 14.48
C ILE A 513 13.97 -12.28 13.10
N TYR A 514 12.89 -11.66 12.66
CA TYR A 514 12.32 -11.87 11.32
C TYR A 514 13.36 -11.59 10.22
N LYS A 515 13.99 -10.41 10.26
CA LYS A 515 14.98 -9.98 9.27
C LYS A 515 16.18 -10.92 9.16
N ASN A 516 16.60 -11.57 10.27
CA ASN A 516 17.82 -12.36 10.33
C ASN A 516 17.57 -13.88 10.44
N THR A 517 16.35 -14.35 10.24
CA THR A 517 15.99 -15.77 10.32
C THR A 517 15.34 -16.23 9.03
N PRO A 518 16.12 -16.77 8.07
CA PRO A 518 15.63 -17.19 6.75
C PRO A 518 14.40 -18.11 6.81
N SER A 519 14.35 -18.99 7.79
CA SER A 519 13.18 -19.88 8.00
C SER A 519 11.85 -19.16 8.18
N LEU A 520 11.82 -17.84 8.43
CA LEU A 520 10.59 -17.07 8.58
C LEU A 520 10.10 -16.41 7.27
N TYR A 521 10.94 -16.39 6.20
CA TYR A 521 10.60 -15.64 5.00
C TYR A 521 11.07 -16.25 3.66
N GLU A 522 11.97 -17.26 3.64
CA GLU A 522 12.49 -17.79 2.37
C GLU A 522 11.47 -18.68 1.64
N ILE A 523 10.77 -19.56 2.35
CA ILE A 523 9.78 -20.45 1.76
C ILE A 523 8.40 -20.06 2.30
N GLU A 524 7.68 -19.27 1.53
CA GLU A 524 6.34 -18.77 1.91
C GLU A 524 5.24 -19.19 0.93
N ASP A 525 5.60 -19.95 -0.10
CA ASP A 525 4.73 -20.36 -1.20
C ASP A 525 4.41 -21.86 -1.22
N SER A 526 4.91 -22.60 -0.22
CA SER A 526 4.69 -24.05 -0.15
C SER A 526 4.74 -24.61 1.27
N TRP A 527 4.17 -25.81 1.43
CA TRP A 527 4.21 -26.59 2.67
C TRP A 527 5.63 -27.02 3.08
N GLU A 528 6.64 -26.89 2.22
CA GLU A 528 8.04 -27.19 2.56
C GLU A 528 8.55 -26.20 3.61
N GLY A 529 8.07 -24.97 3.58
CA GLY A 529 8.42 -23.93 4.55
C GLY A 529 7.62 -23.97 5.86
N PHE A 530 6.61 -24.82 6.00
CA PHE A 530 5.73 -24.85 7.17
C PHE A 530 5.29 -26.25 7.54
N LYS A 531 5.37 -26.62 8.84
CA LYS A 531 4.80 -27.87 9.35
C LYS A 531 4.21 -27.69 10.73
N TRP A 532 3.03 -28.26 10.94
CA TRP A 532 2.41 -28.31 12.25
C TRP A 532 3.16 -29.27 13.18
N ILE A 533 3.28 -28.90 14.46
CA ILE A 533 3.62 -29.80 15.57
C ILE A 533 2.32 -30.21 16.24
N SER A 534 1.46 -29.25 16.58
CA SER A 534 0.11 -29.47 17.08
C SER A 534 -0.79 -28.30 16.65
N PRO A 535 -1.70 -28.52 15.68
CA PRO A 535 -2.64 -27.50 15.23
C PRO A 535 -3.88 -27.41 16.12
N ASP A 536 -4.26 -28.47 16.81
CA ASP A 536 -5.61 -28.68 17.34
C ASP A 536 -5.64 -28.84 18.89
N GLU A 537 -4.82 -28.10 19.59
CA GLU A 537 -4.94 -27.97 21.05
C GLU A 537 -5.98 -26.91 21.43
N ARG A 538 -7.17 -27.00 20.85
CA ARG A 538 -8.23 -25.96 21.02
C ARG A 538 -8.67 -25.78 22.46
N ASP A 539 -8.75 -26.84 23.25
CA ASP A 539 -9.16 -26.75 24.67
C ASP A 539 -8.15 -25.96 25.50
N ASN A 540 -6.89 -26.01 25.12
CA ASN A 540 -5.80 -25.27 25.74
C ASN A 540 -5.55 -23.91 25.06
N ASN A 541 -6.13 -23.63 23.91
CA ASN A 541 -5.82 -22.48 23.05
C ASN A 541 -4.33 -22.31 22.78
N VAL A 542 -3.65 -23.42 22.50
CA VAL A 542 -2.22 -23.47 22.18
C VAL A 542 -2.06 -23.94 20.74
N ILE A 543 -1.15 -23.30 20.02
CA ILE A 543 -0.72 -23.76 18.69
C ILE A 543 0.79 -23.93 18.67
N SER A 544 1.25 -24.93 17.92
CA SER A 544 2.68 -25.12 17.71
C SER A 544 2.98 -25.65 16.32
N TYR A 545 4.04 -25.12 15.73
CA TYR A 545 4.51 -25.43 14.37
C TYR A 545 6.00 -25.07 14.22
N TYR A 546 6.56 -25.38 13.08
CA TYR A 546 7.88 -24.89 12.71
C TYR A 546 7.92 -24.41 11.28
N ARG A 547 8.82 -23.44 11.04
CA ARG A 547 9.16 -22.91 9.74
C ARG A 547 10.57 -23.37 9.37
N THR A 548 10.79 -23.63 8.07
CA THR A 548 12.07 -24.16 7.57
C THR A 548 12.56 -23.30 6.41
N ASP A 549 13.88 -23.06 6.35
CA ASP A 549 14.56 -22.38 5.24
C ASP A 549 15.03 -23.38 4.17
N THR A 550 15.58 -22.87 3.07
CA THR A 550 16.12 -23.66 1.96
C THR A 550 17.31 -24.54 2.34
N ASN A 551 17.98 -24.23 3.45
CA ASN A 551 19.11 -25.01 4.00
C ASN A 551 18.66 -26.08 5.01
N GLY A 552 17.35 -26.20 5.28
CA GLY A 552 16.80 -27.14 6.25
C GLY A 552 16.89 -26.67 7.72
N ASN A 553 17.32 -25.43 7.99
CA ASN A 553 17.26 -24.90 9.34
C ASN A 553 15.84 -24.56 9.72
N SER A 554 15.46 -24.88 10.96
CA SER A 554 14.08 -24.68 11.40
C SER A 554 13.99 -23.82 12.64
N ILE A 555 12.94 -22.96 12.67
CA ILE A 555 12.49 -22.24 13.85
C ILE A 555 11.20 -22.88 14.35
N TYR A 556 11.16 -23.25 15.61
CA TYR A 556 10.04 -23.92 16.27
C TYR A 556 9.27 -22.90 17.10
N VAL A 557 7.99 -22.82 16.89
CA VAL A 557 7.10 -21.82 17.47
C VAL A 557 6.04 -22.48 18.31
N ILE A 558 5.80 -21.96 19.51
CA ILE A 558 4.66 -22.31 20.33
C ILE A 558 4.04 -21.05 20.91
N ILE A 559 2.71 -20.97 20.85
CA ILE A 559 1.96 -19.81 21.34
C ILE A 559 0.77 -20.28 22.16
N ASN A 560 0.70 -19.80 23.39
CA ASN A 560 -0.44 -19.92 24.28
C ASN A 560 -1.31 -18.66 24.18
N PHE A 561 -2.50 -18.78 23.63
CA PHE A 561 -3.50 -17.70 23.56
C PHE A 561 -4.55 -17.77 24.67
N SER A 562 -4.44 -18.76 25.59
CA SER A 562 -5.37 -18.88 26.70
C SER A 562 -5.04 -17.96 27.87
N GLY A 563 -6.01 -17.75 28.74
CA GLY A 563 -5.83 -17.07 30.02
C GLY A 563 -5.20 -17.97 31.11
N ASN A 564 -4.75 -19.19 30.79
CA ASN A 564 -4.23 -20.16 31.75
C ASN A 564 -2.71 -20.32 31.63
N ASP A 565 -2.04 -20.51 32.78
CA ASP A 565 -0.64 -20.92 32.85
C ASP A 565 -0.55 -22.45 32.80
N TYR A 566 0.28 -23.00 31.94
CA TYR A 566 0.56 -24.44 31.85
C TYR A 566 1.93 -24.71 32.47
N ILE A 567 1.91 -25.39 33.62
CA ILE A 567 3.12 -25.82 34.32
C ILE A 567 3.61 -27.13 33.70
N ASP A 568 4.94 -27.22 33.52
CA ASP A 568 5.57 -28.45 32.99
C ASP A 568 5.05 -28.85 31.60
N TYR A 569 4.64 -27.89 30.78
CA TYR A 569 4.17 -28.14 29.42
C TYR A 569 5.27 -28.83 28.59
N ARG A 570 4.84 -29.75 27.72
CA ARG A 570 5.74 -30.51 26.87
C ARG A 570 5.53 -30.22 25.40
N LEU A 571 6.60 -29.81 24.72
CA LEU A 571 6.60 -29.66 23.27
C LEU A 571 7.35 -30.86 22.66
N GLY A 572 6.64 -31.65 21.84
CA GLY A 572 7.19 -32.80 21.11
C GLY A 572 8.14 -32.31 20.00
N LEU A 573 9.39 -32.77 20.03
CA LEU A 573 10.43 -32.37 19.08
C LEU A 573 11.35 -33.56 18.80
N GLU A 574 12.12 -33.48 17.72
CA GLU A 574 13.19 -34.45 17.46
C GLU A 574 14.26 -34.41 18.57
N LYS A 575 15.02 -35.48 18.71
CA LYS A 575 16.14 -35.54 19.67
C LYS A 575 17.15 -34.43 19.37
N GLY A 576 17.48 -33.65 20.39
CA GLY A 576 18.42 -32.52 20.24
C GLY A 576 18.40 -31.55 21.39
N THR A 577 19.14 -30.48 21.20
CA THR A 577 19.19 -29.33 22.10
C THR A 577 18.59 -28.11 21.40
N TYR A 578 17.74 -27.36 22.09
CA TYR A 578 16.97 -26.26 21.54
C TYR A 578 17.25 -24.99 22.32
N LYS A 579 17.68 -23.93 21.61
CA LYS A 579 17.95 -22.60 22.18
C LYS A 579 16.69 -21.73 22.02
N LEU A 580 16.25 -21.11 23.11
CA LEU A 580 15.16 -20.14 23.14
C LEU A 580 15.69 -18.79 22.63
N ILE A 581 15.17 -18.33 21.48
CA ILE A 581 15.59 -17.06 20.85
C ILE A 581 14.57 -15.94 21.07
N LEU A 582 13.28 -16.28 21.24
CA LEU A 582 12.23 -15.34 21.62
C LEU A 582 11.45 -15.87 22.82
N ASN A 583 11.25 -15.02 23.82
CA ASN A 583 10.39 -15.24 24.96
C ASN A 583 9.55 -13.98 25.20
N SER A 584 8.30 -13.96 24.76
CA SER A 584 7.40 -12.82 24.91
C SER A 584 7.03 -12.54 26.39
N ASN A 585 7.23 -13.54 27.28
CA ASN A 585 6.98 -13.43 28.72
C ASN A 585 8.19 -12.91 29.51
N ALA A 586 9.30 -12.57 28.86
CA ALA A 586 10.49 -12.06 29.54
C ALA A 586 10.20 -10.70 30.23
N LYS A 587 10.74 -10.51 31.45
CA LYS A 587 10.56 -9.27 32.24
C LYS A 587 10.96 -8.00 31.49
N LYS A 588 12.00 -8.08 30.62
CA LYS A 588 12.45 -6.96 29.77
C LYS A 588 11.39 -6.47 28.80
N TYR A 589 10.40 -7.32 28.45
CA TYR A 589 9.27 -6.99 27.59
C TYR A 589 7.95 -6.78 28.36
N GLY A 590 8.01 -6.76 29.70
CA GLY A 590 6.84 -6.58 30.57
C GLY A 590 6.09 -7.86 30.90
N GLY A 591 6.66 -9.02 30.62
CA GLY A 591 6.11 -10.32 31.05
C GLY A 591 6.46 -10.65 32.50
N SER A 592 5.87 -11.73 33.01
CA SER A 592 6.09 -12.21 34.40
C SER A 592 7.46 -12.86 34.62
N GLY A 593 8.13 -13.32 33.55
CA GLY A 593 9.42 -14.00 33.62
C GLY A 593 9.34 -15.42 34.17
N GLN A 594 8.21 -16.10 34.02
CA GLN A 594 8.01 -17.48 34.51
C GLN A 594 8.72 -18.53 33.64
N VAL A 595 8.99 -18.22 32.35
CA VAL A 595 9.77 -19.12 31.51
C VAL A 595 11.23 -19.04 31.90
N LYS A 596 11.74 -20.13 32.47
CA LYS A 596 13.14 -20.25 32.93
C LYS A 596 13.95 -21.07 31.91
N GLY A 597 15.24 -20.77 31.84
CA GLY A 597 16.16 -21.44 30.93
C GLY A 597 16.29 -20.73 29.58
N LYS A 598 17.45 -20.88 28.96
CA LYS A 598 17.77 -20.40 27.60
C LYS A 598 17.99 -21.53 26.63
N THR A 599 18.26 -22.74 27.15
CA THR A 599 18.56 -23.93 26.38
C THR A 599 17.81 -25.13 26.99
N PHE A 600 17.19 -25.92 26.14
CA PHE A 600 16.35 -27.07 26.53
C PHE A 600 16.84 -28.31 25.79
N ARG A 601 17.11 -29.36 26.51
CA ARG A 601 17.49 -30.65 25.93
C ARG A 601 16.28 -31.59 25.96
N THR A 602 16.04 -32.29 24.85
CA THR A 602 14.97 -33.27 24.78
C THR A 602 15.25 -34.47 25.68
N ILE A 603 14.19 -34.96 26.26
CA ILE A 603 14.21 -36.24 26.99
C ILE A 603 13.28 -37.25 26.27
N ARG A 604 13.49 -38.53 26.47
CA ARG A 604 12.67 -39.61 25.89
C ARG A 604 11.33 -39.68 26.60
N LYS A 605 10.48 -38.70 26.34
CA LYS A 605 9.07 -38.64 26.75
C LYS A 605 8.27 -38.10 25.60
N SER A 606 7.30 -38.91 25.12
CA SER A 606 6.52 -38.58 23.93
C SER A 606 5.57 -37.39 24.16
N ALA A 607 5.42 -36.55 23.13
CA ALA A 607 4.39 -35.50 23.01
C ALA A 607 4.17 -35.20 21.53
N HIS A 608 2.96 -34.80 21.13
CA HIS A 608 2.59 -34.39 19.77
C HIS A 608 3.12 -35.37 18.69
N GLY A 609 2.98 -36.67 18.88
CA GLY A 609 3.48 -37.67 17.93
C GLY A 609 4.98 -37.92 17.91
N ASN A 610 5.79 -37.07 18.59
CA ASN A 610 7.24 -37.22 18.69
C ASN A 610 7.64 -38.11 19.89
N LYS A 611 8.68 -38.95 19.74
CA LYS A 611 9.21 -39.80 20.82
C LYS A 611 9.92 -39.03 21.91
N ASN A 612 10.35 -37.81 21.62
CA ASN A 612 11.10 -36.93 22.51
C ASN A 612 10.37 -35.60 22.69
N SER A 613 10.62 -34.93 23.80
CA SER A 613 10.06 -33.59 24.08
C SER A 613 10.98 -32.75 24.94
N ILE A 614 10.84 -31.44 24.86
CA ILE A 614 11.34 -30.48 25.85
C ILE A 614 10.23 -30.15 26.84
N LYS A 615 10.61 -29.71 28.04
CA LYS A 615 9.69 -29.34 29.12
C LYS A 615 9.98 -27.92 29.62
N PHE A 616 8.93 -27.09 29.78
CA PHE A 616 9.01 -25.73 30.30
C PHE A 616 7.65 -25.27 30.83
N ASN A 617 7.62 -24.17 31.58
CA ASN A 617 6.38 -23.51 31.90
C ASN A 617 5.94 -22.65 30.72
N LEU A 618 4.68 -22.75 30.33
CA LEU A 618 4.06 -21.98 29.25
C LEU A 618 2.98 -21.07 29.83
N PRO A 619 3.34 -19.83 30.23
CA PRO A 619 2.39 -18.88 30.83
C PRO A 619 1.29 -18.45 29.84
N LYS A 620 0.21 -17.91 30.36
CA LYS A 620 -0.86 -17.30 29.57
C LYS A 620 -0.32 -16.25 28.61
N PHE A 621 -0.93 -16.14 27.45
CA PHE A 621 -0.58 -15.14 26.42
C PHE A 621 0.91 -15.06 26.11
N THR A 622 1.54 -16.21 25.93
CA THR A 622 2.99 -16.30 25.76
C THR A 622 3.35 -16.98 24.45
N ALA A 623 4.27 -16.38 23.71
CA ALA A 623 4.91 -16.95 22.53
C ALA A 623 6.39 -17.25 22.81
N LEU A 624 6.86 -18.41 22.36
CA LEU A 624 8.26 -18.85 22.46
C LEU A 624 8.74 -19.32 21.10
N TYR A 625 9.95 -18.90 20.70
CA TYR A 625 10.63 -19.38 19.50
C TYR A 625 11.92 -20.09 19.87
N PHE A 626 12.11 -21.26 19.29
CA PHE A 626 13.31 -22.08 19.51
C PHE A 626 14.01 -22.39 18.18
N ILE A 627 15.31 -22.51 18.23
CA ILE A 627 16.13 -23.06 17.14
C ILE A 627 16.88 -24.29 17.66
N LYS A 628 17.00 -25.33 16.82
CA LYS A 628 17.81 -26.50 17.14
C LYS A 628 19.28 -26.12 17.05
N THR A 629 20.05 -26.35 18.10
CA THR A 629 21.50 -26.13 18.05
C THR A 629 22.18 -27.31 17.35
N GLN A 630 23.13 -27.00 16.46
CA GLN A 630 23.99 -28.03 15.91
C GLN A 630 24.82 -28.63 17.08
N ASN A 631 24.92 -29.96 17.13
CA ASN A 631 25.73 -30.66 18.14
C ASN A 631 27.23 -30.43 17.89
#